data_8103a9093d00d5c38a2d9dc7691ad8ab
#
_entry.id   8103a9093d00d5c38a2d9dc7691ad8ab
#
_cell.length_a   1.000
_cell.length_b   1.000
_cell.length_c   1.000
_cell.angle_alpha   90.00
_cell.angle_beta   90.00
_cell.angle_gamma   90.00
#
_symmetry.space_group_name_H-M   'P 1'
#
loop_
_entity.id
_entity.type
_entity.pdbx_description
1 polymer ?
#
loop_
_entity_poly.entity_id
_entity_poly.type
_entity_poly.pdbx_seq_one_letter_code
_entity_poly.pdbx_strand_id
1 'polypeptide(L)'
;MAVKPWQQAAILAAITIAVFSSTLFSQFVYDARLQILTDPFLLNPWHWLDVLSLRVLRMDVLDFNRPVQLASLMLDAAVWGKEPFGYHFTSVVLHAINTVLVWIVMQGIVGKGGLSCMLAAILFAVHPVVTEAVCEPTFREDLLVVTFSLGSLAIAMRHHAAEHHNAARANSDGWRIVACAAGCFLAAASKESGIVSPLILGMYWATFRRKEPAGFWLAAIGSGTVLVAGFLTARFLLEPHPSAIFESKPSYPGGSLAAAMMIEPQILCLYAQLILFPVNLCADYGLYSIRHLPLPGALSILLILVAAGICAVRSDRRMAMALAILLLPLLPVSNLIPIYRAAADRYLYFPLAGVAITIALLLDSQWLRSRERMREAALVGCMGAIALLGMACVERQKVWATSLALWEDTYRKNPAAYTAAFGLGEALREVGRLPEAEKAMREAVRLSKEQRGDAWAMLSLILDDQGREAEARETLQKAIQVDPKLADPEGRVRALAMEQTVAADLLRLIKKTEVRRLRAGQ
;
A
#
# COMPACT_ATOMS: atom_id res chain seq x y z
N MET A 1 -9.01 -38.44 7.03
CA MET A 1 -9.83 -37.85 5.93
C MET A 1 -9.11 -36.65 5.37
N ALA A 2 -8.92 -36.56 4.06
CA ALA A 2 -8.31 -35.35 3.45
C ALA A 2 -9.28 -34.16 3.58
N VAL A 3 -8.78 -33.03 4.07
CA VAL A 3 -9.55 -31.77 4.21
C VAL A 3 -9.97 -31.30 2.81
N LYS A 4 -11.26 -31.03 2.62
CA LYS A 4 -11.80 -30.58 1.33
C LYS A 4 -11.27 -29.17 0.98
N PRO A 5 -11.11 -28.80 -0.32
CA PRO A 5 -10.58 -27.50 -0.71
C PRO A 5 -11.33 -26.30 -0.10
N TRP A 6 -12.66 -26.35 -0.03
CA TRP A 6 -13.44 -25.26 0.58
C TRP A 6 -13.18 -25.13 2.10
N GLN A 7 -12.89 -26.24 2.81
CA GLN A 7 -12.52 -26.20 4.22
C GLN A 7 -11.13 -25.58 4.41
N GLN A 8 -10.19 -25.87 3.50
CA GLN A 8 -8.86 -25.23 3.52
C GLN A 8 -8.97 -23.72 3.30
N ALA A 9 -9.79 -23.28 2.33
CA ALA A 9 -10.07 -21.87 2.09
C ALA A 9 -10.72 -21.21 3.32
N ALA A 10 -11.69 -21.86 3.95
CA ALA A 10 -12.35 -21.36 5.15
C ALA A 10 -11.38 -21.23 6.34
N ILE A 11 -10.47 -22.20 6.52
CA ILE A 11 -9.43 -22.15 7.55
C ILE A 11 -8.49 -20.97 7.31
N LEU A 12 -8.03 -20.77 6.07
CA LEU A 12 -7.15 -19.64 5.72
C LEU A 12 -7.83 -18.30 5.99
N ALA A 13 -9.09 -18.14 5.57
CA ALA A 13 -9.85 -16.93 5.83
C ALA A 13 -10.05 -16.68 7.32
N ALA A 14 -10.41 -17.74 8.09
CA ALA A 14 -10.62 -17.64 9.53
C ALA A 14 -9.33 -17.25 10.28
N ILE A 15 -8.18 -17.83 9.94
CA ILE A 15 -6.88 -17.47 10.52
C ILE A 15 -6.56 -15.99 10.21
N THR A 16 -6.74 -15.56 8.96
CA THR A 16 -6.48 -14.18 8.54
C THR A 16 -7.34 -13.19 9.33
N ILE A 17 -8.66 -13.44 9.40
CA ILE A 17 -9.60 -12.59 10.15
C ILE A 17 -9.25 -12.58 11.65
N ALA A 18 -8.91 -13.73 12.23
CA ALA A 18 -8.56 -13.83 13.64
C ALA A 18 -7.30 -13.02 13.97
N VAL A 19 -6.25 -13.11 13.13
CA VAL A 19 -5.00 -12.36 13.33
C VAL A 19 -5.23 -10.85 13.24
N PHE A 20 -6.09 -10.39 12.31
CA PHE A 20 -6.38 -8.97 12.10
C PHE A 20 -7.61 -8.45 12.86
N SER A 21 -8.20 -9.24 13.77
CA SER A 21 -9.40 -8.84 14.50
C SER A 21 -9.21 -7.57 15.36
N SER A 22 -8.01 -7.34 15.89
CA SER A 22 -7.70 -6.13 16.67
C SER A 22 -7.75 -4.85 15.83
N THR A 23 -7.43 -4.92 14.55
CA THR A 23 -7.48 -3.78 13.62
C THR A 23 -8.89 -3.19 13.48
N LEU A 24 -9.94 -4.00 13.67
CA LEU A 24 -11.35 -3.57 13.58
C LEU A 24 -11.69 -2.44 14.57
N PHE A 25 -10.93 -2.31 15.64
CA PHE A 25 -11.14 -1.31 16.70
C PHE A 25 -10.13 -0.16 16.64
N SER A 26 -9.34 -0.08 15.57
CA SER A 26 -8.40 1.01 15.35
C SER A 26 -9.10 2.28 14.91
N GLN A 27 -8.50 3.43 15.24
CA GLN A 27 -8.92 4.74 14.75
C GLN A 27 -8.48 4.93 13.29
N PHE A 28 -9.03 5.96 12.62
CA PHE A 28 -8.39 6.46 11.41
C PHE A 28 -7.08 7.14 11.77
N VAL A 29 -6.03 6.75 11.07
CA VAL A 29 -4.68 7.31 11.22
C VAL A 29 -4.16 7.74 9.84
N TYR A 30 -3.05 8.40 9.80
CA TYR A 30 -2.32 8.74 8.55
C TYR A 30 -3.23 9.40 7.50
N ASP A 31 -3.22 8.90 6.24
CA ASP A 31 -3.97 9.48 5.12
C ASP A 31 -5.51 9.33 5.27
N ALA A 32 -5.98 8.33 6.03
CA ALA A 32 -7.42 8.13 6.27
C ALA A 32 -8.07 9.31 7.01
N ARG A 33 -7.32 10.04 7.83
CA ARG A 33 -7.84 11.23 8.51
C ARG A 33 -8.23 12.33 7.51
N LEU A 34 -7.40 12.58 6.53
CA LEU A 34 -7.68 13.60 5.52
C LEU A 34 -8.71 13.09 4.49
N GLN A 35 -8.51 11.89 3.96
CA GLN A 35 -9.33 11.37 2.87
C GLN A 35 -10.73 10.97 3.31
N ILE A 36 -10.90 10.37 4.51
CA ILE A 36 -12.20 9.87 4.96
C ILE A 36 -12.93 10.90 5.85
N LEU A 37 -12.21 11.53 6.78
CA LEU A 37 -12.86 12.45 7.71
C LEU A 37 -13.11 13.82 7.11
N THR A 38 -12.24 14.30 6.22
CA THR A 38 -12.27 15.69 5.71
C THR A 38 -12.87 15.79 4.32
N ASP A 39 -12.61 14.81 3.41
CA ASP A 39 -13.09 14.89 2.03
C ASP A 39 -14.60 14.60 1.94
N PRO A 40 -15.42 15.59 1.50
CA PRO A 40 -16.85 15.39 1.33
C PRO A 40 -17.22 14.52 0.12
N PHE A 41 -16.26 14.25 -0.77
CA PHE A 41 -16.49 13.50 -2.01
C PHE A 41 -17.02 12.10 -1.74
N LEU A 42 -16.44 11.40 -0.76
CA LEU A 42 -16.79 10.00 -0.47
C LEU A 42 -18.23 9.81 0.03
N LEU A 43 -18.79 10.81 0.73
CA LEU A 43 -20.12 10.74 1.31
C LEU A 43 -21.24 11.14 0.35
N ASN A 44 -20.91 11.73 -0.80
CA ASN A 44 -21.90 12.20 -1.76
C ASN A 44 -22.25 11.09 -2.78
N PRO A 45 -23.49 10.54 -2.76
CA PRO A 45 -23.88 9.45 -3.65
C PRO A 45 -23.86 9.81 -5.14
N TRP A 46 -23.95 11.10 -5.50
CA TRP A 46 -23.89 11.52 -6.91
C TRP A 46 -22.52 11.32 -7.53
N HIS A 47 -21.45 11.30 -6.75
CA HIS A 47 -20.09 11.07 -7.24
C HIS A 47 -19.84 9.63 -7.73
N TRP A 48 -20.77 8.68 -7.48
CA TRP A 48 -20.72 7.38 -8.13
C TRP A 48 -20.68 7.47 -9.66
N LEU A 49 -21.46 8.41 -10.23
CA LEU A 49 -21.47 8.64 -11.67
C LEU A 49 -20.11 9.19 -12.16
N ASP A 50 -19.46 10.03 -11.37
CA ASP A 50 -18.16 10.58 -11.70
C ASP A 50 -17.07 9.50 -11.68
N VAL A 51 -17.11 8.59 -10.70
CA VAL A 51 -16.16 7.47 -10.59
C VAL A 51 -16.39 6.44 -11.70
N LEU A 52 -17.65 6.01 -11.92
CA LEU A 52 -17.97 4.98 -12.93
C LEU A 52 -17.75 5.47 -14.36
N SER A 53 -17.96 6.75 -14.64
CA SER A 53 -17.69 7.36 -15.96
C SER A 53 -16.25 7.82 -16.15
N LEU A 54 -15.38 7.62 -15.17
CA LEU A 54 -14.01 8.12 -15.11
C LEU A 54 -13.90 9.66 -15.17
N ARG A 55 -15.00 10.41 -14.96
CA ARG A 55 -14.96 11.87 -14.85
C ARG A 55 -14.10 12.33 -13.67
N VAL A 56 -14.00 11.49 -12.63
CA VAL A 56 -13.15 11.73 -11.47
C VAL A 56 -11.70 12.01 -11.85
N LEU A 57 -11.21 11.49 -12.97
CA LEU A 57 -9.86 11.78 -13.50
C LEU A 57 -9.61 13.27 -13.82
N ARG A 58 -10.68 14.09 -13.89
CA ARG A 58 -10.63 15.55 -14.13
C ARG A 58 -10.96 16.35 -12.89
N MET A 59 -11.20 15.70 -11.76
CA MET A 59 -11.65 16.34 -10.53
C MET A 59 -10.49 16.52 -9.57
N ASP A 60 -10.59 17.54 -8.75
CA ASP A 60 -9.62 17.86 -7.70
C ASP A 60 -10.00 17.11 -6.42
N VAL A 61 -9.74 15.81 -6.42
CA VAL A 61 -10.10 14.86 -5.35
C VAL A 61 -8.86 14.05 -4.99
N LEU A 62 -8.71 13.71 -3.72
CA LEU A 62 -7.63 12.81 -3.28
C LEU A 62 -7.74 11.45 -4.01
N ASP A 63 -6.63 10.94 -4.48
CA ASP A 63 -6.56 9.70 -5.24
C ASP A 63 -7.51 9.63 -6.47
N PHE A 64 -7.82 10.78 -7.10
CA PHE A 64 -8.64 10.87 -8.31
C PHE A 64 -8.22 9.89 -9.41
N ASN A 65 -6.94 9.53 -9.44
CA ASN A 65 -6.30 8.62 -10.39
C ASN A 65 -6.50 7.13 -10.06
N ARG A 66 -7.22 6.80 -8.96
CA ARG A 66 -7.52 5.45 -8.48
C ARG A 66 -9.02 5.20 -8.31
N PRO A 67 -9.81 5.25 -9.41
CA PRO A 67 -11.28 5.21 -9.33
C PRO A 67 -11.82 3.96 -8.64
N VAL A 68 -11.16 2.81 -8.72
CA VAL A 68 -11.60 1.57 -8.06
C VAL A 68 -11.39 1.64 -6.54
N GLN A 69 -10.31 2.25 -6.07
CA GLN A 69 -10.10 2.52 -4.65
C GLN A 69 -11.18 3.48 -4.13
N LEU A 70 -11.41 4.60 -4.83
CA LEU A 70 -12.46 5.56 -4.47
C LEU A 70 -13.83 4.89 -4.39
N ALA A 71 -14.21 4.08 -5.39
CA ALA A 71 -15.44 3.31 -5.36
C ALA A 71 -15.54 2.42 -4.12
N SER A 72 -14.46 1.75 -3.75
CA SER A 72 -14.42 0.91 -2.55
C SER A 72 -14.59 1.72 -1.26
N LEU A 73 -13.98 2.90 -1.15
CA LEU A 73 -14.14 3.79 0.01
C LEU A 73 -15.54 4.42 0.05
N MET A 74 -16.11 4.80 -1.11
CA MET A 74 -17.50 5.29 -1.21
C MET A 74 -18.53 4.24 -0.80
N LEU A 75 -18.26 2.94 -1.08
CA LEU A 75 -19.12 1.86 -0.62
C LEU A 75 -19.13 1.79 0.91
N ASP A 76 -17.95 1.85 1.53
CA ASP A 76 -17.87 1.90 3.00
C ASP A 76 -18.53 3.16 3.56
N ALA A 77 -18.30 4.32 2.94
CA ALA A 77 -18.92 5.58 3.35
C ALA A 77 -20.47 5.53 3.29
N ALA A 78 -21.01 4.87 2.27
CA ALA A 78 -22.46 4.70 2.13
C ALA A 78 -23.08 3.80 3.21
N VAL A 79 -22.34 2.80 3.70
CA VAL A 79 -22.81 1.83 4.70
C VAL A 79 -22.49 2.28 6.14
N TRP A 80 -21.29 2.81 6.36
CA TRP A 80 -20.72 3.05 7.69
C TRP A 80 -20.56 4.54 8.01
N GLY A 81 -20.80 5.45 7.04
CA GLY A 81 -20.52 6.87 7.21
C GLY A 81 -19.04 7.11 7.48
N LYS A 82 -18.72 7.65 8.65
CA LYS A 82 -17.33 7.92 9.09
C LYS A 82 -16.88 6.97 10.22
N GLU A 83 -17.55 5.82 10.41
CA GLU A 83 -17.19 4.87 11.46
C GLU A 83 -16.00 4.00 11.02
N PRO A 84 -14.85 4.03 11.73
CA PRO A 84 -13.63 3.33 11.32
C PRO A 84 -13.80 1.81 11.14
N PHE A 85 -14.63 1.19 12.00
CA PHE A 85 -14.87 -0.24 12.01
C PHE A 85 -15.15 -0.82 10.62
N GLY A 86 -16.04 -0.18 9.87
CA GLY A 86 -16.47 -0.69 8.55
C GLY A 86 -15.35 -0.69 7.52
N TYR A 87 -14.54 0.37 7.52
CA TYR A 87 -13.41 0.49 6.60
C TYR A 87 -12.31 -0.54 6.91
N HIS A 88 -12.01 -0.75 8.18
CA HIS A 88 -11.07 -1.78 8.61
C HIS A 88 -11.62 -3.18 8.30
N PHE A 89 -12.93 -3.41 8.52
CA PHE A 89 -13.59 -4.68 8.19
C PHE A 89 -13.43 -5.03 6.71
N THR A 90 -13.70 -4.08 5.80
CA THR A 90 -13.52 -4.30 4.36
C THR A 90 -12.06 -4.64 4.02
N SER A 91 -11.08 -3.94 4.61
CA SER A 91 -9.66 -4.23 4.39
C SER A 91 -9.28 -5.64 4.89
N VAL A 92 -9.75 -6.06 6.05
CA VAL A 92 -9.51 -7.40 6.62
C VAL A 92 -10.15 -8.49 5.75
N VAL A 93 -11.38 -8.27 5.26
CA VAL A 93 -12.05 -9.21 4.34
C VAL A 93 -11.29 -9.32 3.02
N LEU A 94 -10.86 -8.21 2.43
CA LEU A 94 -10.03 -8.23 1.22
C LEU A 94 -8.73 -8.99 1.44
N HIS A 95 -8.07 -8.82 2.58
CA HIS A 95 -6.86 -9.56 2.91
C HIS A 95 -7.12 -11.08 3.06
N ALA A 96 -8.24 -11.46 3.64
CA ALA A 96 -8.66 -12.86 3.72
C ALA A 96 -8.94 -13.45 2.32
N ILE A 97 -9.62 -12.71 1.45
CA ILE A 97 -9.83 -13.07 0.03
C ILE A 97 -8.47 -13.26 -0.66
N ASN A 98 -7.55 -12.31 -0.49
CA ASN A 98 -6.21 -12.37 -1.09
C ASN A 98 -5.41 -13.57 -0.60
N THR A 99 -5.49 -13.91 0.69
CA THR A 99 -4.86 -15.12 1.24
C THR A 99 -5.36 -16.37 0.54
N VAL A 100 -6.67 -16.47 0.32
CA VAL A 100 -7.28 -17.59 -0.43
C VAL A 100 -6.87 -17.56 -1.90
N LEU A 101 -6.81 -16.40 -2.55
CA LEU A 101 -6.37 -16.26 -3.94
C LEU A 101 -4.90 -16.67 -4.11
N VAL A 102 -4.01 -16.23 -3.20
CA VAL A 102 -2.60 -16.67 -3.17
C VAL A 102 -2.50 -18.19 -3.08
N TRP A 103 -3.28 -18.80 -2.19
CA TRP A 103 -3.34 -20.26 -2.06
C TRP A 103 -3.85 -20.96 -3.34
N ILE A 104 -4.92 -20.44 -3.97
CA ILE A 104 -5.46 -21.00 -5.23
C ILE A 104 -4.41 -20.93 -6.35
N VAL A 105 -3.79 -19.77 -6.54
CA VAL A 105 -2.75 -19.57 -7.57
C VAL A 105 -1.55 -20.46 -7.28
N MET A 106 -1.14 -20.55 -6.02
CA MET A 106 -0.03 -21.40 -5.58
C MET A 106 -0.29 -22.88 -5.89
N GLN A 107 -1.50 -23.40 -5.62
CA GLN A 107 -1.87 -24.78 -5.97
C GLN A 107 -1.76 -25.05 -7.47
N GLY A 108 -2.12 -24.08 -8.31
CA GLY A 108 -2.01 -24.22 -9.76
C GLY A 108 -0.56 -24.17 -10.27
N ILE A 109 0.36 -23.54 -9.52
CA ILE A 109 1.79 -23.45 -9.85
C ILE A 109 2.56 -24.65 -9.28
N VAL A 110 2.38 -24.94 -8.00
CA VAL A 110 3.11 -26.01 -7.28
C VAL A 110 2.56 -27.39 -7.63
N GLY A 111 1.28 -27.47 -7.99
CA GLY A 111 0.54 -28.71 -8.15
C GLY A 111 -0.14 -29.10 -6.83
N LYS A 112 -0.25 -30.42 -6.56
CA LYS A 112 -0.94 -30.92 -5.35
C LYS A 112 -0.13 -30.72 -4.06
N GLY A 113 0.42 -29.53 -3.84
CA GLY A 113 1.33 -29.19 -2.75
C GLY A 113 0.75 -29.19 -1.32
N GLY A 114 -0.51 -29.57 -1.14
CA GLY A 114 -1.14 -29.84 0.15
C GLY A 114 -0.72 -28.90 1.30
N LEU A 115 0.01 -29.47 2.28
CA LEU A 115 0.44 -28.74 3.48
C LEU A 115 1.42 -27.60 3.18
N SER A 116 2.33 -27.77 2.21
CA SER A 116 3.30 -26.72 1.84
C SER A 116 2.60 -25.46 1.34
N CYS A 117 1.54 -25.61 0.52
CA CYS A 117 0.75 -24.48 0.05
C CYS A 117 -0.07 -23.83 1.17
N MET A 118 -0.59 -24.63 2.12
CA MET A 118 -1.31 -24.09 3.28
C MET A 118 -0.40 -23.25 4.17
N LEU A 119 0.76 -23.79 4.55
CA LEU A 119 1.72 -23.07 5.40
C LEU A 119 2.23 -21.78 4.74
N ALA A 120 2.55 -21.83 3.44
CA ALA A 120 3.01 -20.66 2.72
C ALA A 120 1.90 -19.59 2.57
N ALA A 121 0.63 -19.98 2.41
CA ALA A 121 -0.49 -19.05 2.41
C ALA A 121 -0.74 -18.42 3.79
N ILE A 122 -0.59 -19.21 4.88
CA ILE A 122 -0.66 -18.66 6.24
C ILE A 122 0.51 -17.69 6.48
N LEU A 123 1.71 -18.01 6.01
CA LEU A 123 2.86 -17.10 6.12
C LEU A 123 2.57 -15.75 5.42
N PHE A 124 1.99 -15.76 4.21
CA PHE A 124 1.53 -14.55 3.54
C PHE A 124 0.53 -13.78 4.42
N ALA A 125 -0.45 -14.49 5.00
CA ALA A 125 -1.50 -13.88 5.80
C ALA A 125 -0.99 -13.18 7.06
N VAL A 126 0.02 -13.76 7.73
CA VAL A 126 0.46 -13.30 9.05
C VAL A 126 1.79 -12.53 9.04
N HIS A 127 2.33 -12.24 7.85
CA HIS A 127 3.62 -11.56 7.75
C HIS A 127 3.48 -10.08 8.17
N PRO A 128 4.31 -9.55 9.08
CA PRO A 128 4.17 -8.18 9.59
C PRO A 128 4.20 -7.09 8.52
N VAL A 129 4.86 -7.32 7.39
CA VAL A 129 4.98 -6.36 6.28
C VAL A 129 3.64 -6.00 5.65
N VAL A 130 2.60 -6.86 5.79
CA VAL A 130 1.27 -6.57 5.23
C VAL A 130 0.45 -5.62 6.09
N THR A 131 0.89 -5.32 7.32
CA THR A 131 0.11 -4.53 8.28
C THR A 131 -0.19 -3.12 7.79
N GLU A 132 0.74 -2.45 7.11
CA GLU A 132 0.51 -1.11 6.55
C GLU A 132 -0.66 -1.13 5.56
N ALA A 133 -0.68 -2.08 4.62
CA ALA A 133 -1.72 -2.18 3.60
C ALA A 133 -3.09 -2.59 4.17
N VAL A 134 -3.12 -3.37 5.27
CA VAL A 134 -4.36 -3.89 5.86
C VAL A 134 -4.93 -2.96 6.92
N CYS A 135 -4.06 -2.36 7.77
CA CYS A 135 -4.48 -1.53 8.90
C CYS A 135 -4.81 -0.09 8.51
N GLU A 136 -4.29 0.40 7.37
CA GLU A 136 -4.60 1.73 6.86
C GLU A 136 -5.63 1.64 5.73
N PRO A 137 -6.89 2.07 5.93
CA PRO A 137 -7.97 1.87 4.95
C PRO A 137 -7.71 2.51 3.60
N THR A 138 -6.97 3.62 3.53
CA THR A 138 -6.68 4.31 2.26
C THR A 138 -5.62 3.58 1.43
N PHE A 139 -4.84 2.68 2.05
CA PHE A 139 -3.88 1.82 1.33
C PHE A 139 -4.51 0.52 0.80
N ARG A 140 -5.82 0.43 0.85
CA ARG A 140 -6.62 -0.66 0.28
C ARG A 140 -6.36 -0.89 -1.21
N GLU A 141 -5.86 0.11 -1.91
CA GLU A 141 -5.48 -0.03 -3.31
C GLU A 141 -4.49 -1.19 -3.53
N ASP A 142 -3.57 -1.45 -2.59
CA ASP A 142 -2.63 -2.58 -2.69
C ASP A 142 -3.34 -3.93 -2.56
N LEU A 143 -4.38 -4.02 -1.70
CA LEU A 143 -5.20 -5.21 -1.58
C LEU A 143 -6.02 -5.46 -2.84
N LEU A 144 -6.64 -4.42 -3.39
CA LEU A 144 -7.45 -4.49 -4.61
C LEU A 144 -6.64 -4.91 -5.83
N VAL A 145 -5.41 -4.39 -5.98
CA VAL A 145 -4.48 -4.83 -7.03
C VAL A 145 -4.26 -6.35 -6.96
N VAL A 146 -3.96 -6.88 -5.78
CA VAL A 146 -3.73 -8.32 -5.61
C VAL A 146 -5.00 -9.10 -5.88
N THR A 147 -6.16 -8.63 -5.37
CA THR A 147 -7.46 -9.27 -5.61
C THR A 147 -7.74 -9.43 -7.10
N PHE A 148 -7.60 -8.36 -7.87
CA PHE A 148 -7.94 -8.37 -9.29
C PHE A 148 -6.87 -9.04 -10.16
N SER A 149 -5.57 -8.85 -9.85
CA SER A 149 -4.48 -9.49 -10.60
C SER A 149 -4.47 -11.00 -10.40
N LEU A 150 -4.50 -11.47 -9.15
CA LEU A 150 -4.52 -12.91 -8.86
C LEU A 150 -5.86 -13.55 -9.18
N GLY A 151 -6.97 -12.79 -9.06
CA GLY A 151 -8.29 -13.22 -9.52
C GLY A 151 -8.30 -13.51 -11.01
N SER A 152 -7.76 -12.59 -11.84
CA SER A 152 -7.59 -12.78 -13.29
C SER A 152 -6.75 -14.01 -13.59
N LEU A 153 -5.62 -14.16 -12.89
CA LEU A 153 -4.74 -15.31 -13.06
C LEU A 153 -5.47 -16.62 -12.68
N ALA A 154 -6.18 -16.67 -11.55
CA ALA A 154 -6.92 -17.83 -11.12
C ALA A 154 -8.04 -18.24 -12.10
N ILE A 155 -8.69 -17.26 -12.75
CA ILE A 155 -9.67 -17.50 -13.82
C ILE A 155 -8.98 -18.08 -15.06
N ALA A 156 -7.87 -17.46 -15.49
CA ALA A 156 -7.12 -17.92 -16.66
C ALA A 156 -6.55 -19.34 -16.47
N MET A 157 -6.10 -19.68 -15.25
CA MET A 157 -5.59 -21.02 -14.91
C MET A 157 -6.63 -22.13 -15.06
N ARG A 158 -7.93 -21.80 -14.99
CA ARG A 158 -9.03 -22.76 -15.19
C ARG A 158 -9.38 -22.99 -16.65
N HIS A 159 -8.72 -22.26 -17.58
CA HIS A 159 -8.84 -22.56 -19.00
C HIS A 159 -8.12 -23.89 -19.27
N HIS A 160 -8.82 -24.83 -19.89
CA HIS A 160 -8.28 -26.08 -20.39
C HIS A 160 -8.51 -26.10 -21.91
N ALA A 161 -7.44 -26.15 -22.69
CA ALA A 161 -7.56 -26.41 -24.10
C ALA A 161 -8.16 -27.81 -24.28
N ALA A 162 -9.38 -27.85 -24.77
CA ALA A 162 -10.05 -29.13 -24.96
C ALA A 162 -9.54 -29.80 -26.24
N GLU A 163 -9.25 -31.09 -26.15
CA GLU A 163 -8.91 -31.92 -27.30
C GLU A 163 -10.07 -32.11 -28.29
N HIS A 164 -11.29 -31.61 -28.00
CA HIS A 164 -12.47 -31.80 -28.86
C HIS A 164 -13.30 -30.51 -29.01
N HIS A 165 -13.58 -30.15 -30.25
CA HIS A 165 -14.39 -29.01 -30.68
C HIS A 165 -15.87 -29.14 -30.29
N ASN A 166 -16.30 -28.58 -29.19
CA ASN A 166 -17.72 -28.41 -28.85
C ASN A 166 -18.07 -26.91 -28.78
N ALA A 167 -19.06 -26.47 -29.57
CA ALA A 167 -19.54 -25.07 -29.64
C ALA A 167 -19.98 -24.50 -28.25
N ALA A 168 -20.45 -25.34 -27.33
CA ALA A 168 -20.80 -24.93 -25.97
C ALA A 168 -19.59 -24.44 -25.14
N ARG A 169 -18.35 -24.79 -25.52
CA ARG A 169 -17.11 -24.35 -24.84
C ARG A 169 -16.54 -23.04 -25.39
N ALA A 170 -16.81 -22.70 -26.65
CA ALA A 170 -16.43 -21.39 -27.19
C ALA A 170 -17.09 -20.25 -26.40
N ASN A 171 -18.34 -20.44 -25.96
CA ASN A 171 -19.04 -19.52 -25.05
C ASN A 171 -18.43 -19.46 -23.64
N SER A 172 -17.82 -20.55 -23.14
CA SER A 172 -17.17 -20.56 -21.82
C SER A 172 -15.84 -19.80 -21.81
N ASP A 173 -15.17 -19.67 -22.93
CA ASP A 173 -13.89 -18.94 -23.02
C ASP A 173 -14.11 -17.43 -23.18
N GLY A 174 -15.18 -17.01 -23.85
CA GLY A 174 -15.51 -15.60 -24.03
C GLY A 174 -15.65 -14.86 -22.71
N TRP A 175 -16.44 -15.37 -21.75
CA TRP A 175 -16.59 -14.72 -20.44
C TRP A 175 -15.29 -14.70 -19.64
N ARG A 176 -14.43 -15.73 -19.77
CA ARG A 176 -13.13 -15.78 -19.09
C ARG A 176 -12.17 -14.72 -19.64
N ILE A 177 -12.14 -14.53 -20.97
CA ILE A 177 -11.37 -13.47 -21.60
C ILE A 177 -11.82 -12.11 -21.07
N VAL A 178 -13.13 -11.85 -21.04
CA VAL A 178 -13.70 -10.61 -20.50
C VAL A 178 -13.34 -10.43 -19.03
N ALA A 179 -13.49 -11.49 -18.21
CA ALA A 179 -13.16 -11.42 -16.79
C ALA A 179 -11.67 -11.16 -16.53
N CYS A 180 -10.77 -11.78 -17.32
CA CYS A 180 -9.33 -11.52 -17.23
C CYS A 180 -9.00 -10.08 -17.62
N ALA A 181 -9.57 -9.58 -18.71
CA ALA A 181 -9.37 -8.21 -19.18
C ALA A 181 -9.92 -7.19 -18.17
N ALA A 182 -11.13 -7.41 -17.65
CA ALA A 182 -11.74 -6.59 -16.61
C ALA A 182 -10.88 -6.57 -15.34
N GLY A 183 -10.37 -7.74 -14.90
CA GLY A 183 -9.50 -7.80 -13.74
C GLY A 183 -8.18 -7.06 -13.94
N CYS A 184 -7.56 -7.13 -15.13
CA CYS A 184 -6.37 -6.31 -15.45
C CYS A 184 -6.68 -4.80 -15.38
N PHE A 185 -7.82 -4.38 -15.93
CA PHE A 185 -8.29 -3.00 -15.86
C PHE A 185 -8.55 -2.56 -14.42
N LEU A 186 -9.31 -3.34 -13.65
CA LEU A 186 -9.64 -3.02 -12.25
C LEU A 186 -8.38 -2.96 -11.37
N ALA A 187 -7.39 -3.82 -11.61
CA ALA A 187 -6.11 -3.75 -10.93
C ALA A 187 -5.38 -2.44 -11.24
N ALA A 188 -5.27 -2.05 -12.51
CA ALA A 188 -4.62 -0.80 -12.92
C ALA A 188 -5.38 0.44 -12.44
N ALA A 189 -6.72 0.39 -12.41
CA ALA A 189 -7.59 1.46 -11.90
C ALA A 189 -7.66 1.51 -10.36
N SER A 190 -7.09 0.51 -9.66
CA SER A 190 -6.90 0.53 -8.21
C SER A 190 -5.58 1.23 -7.82
N LYS A 191 -4.48 0.91 -8.51
CA LYS A 191 -3.15 1.49 -8.27
C LYS A 191 -2.22 1.21 -9.46
N GLU A 192 -1.19 2.03 -9.60
CA GLU A 192 -0.20 1.91 -10.67
C GLU A 192 0.50 0.54 -10.71
N SER A 193 0.68 -0.12 -9.57
CA SER A 193 1.26 -1.47 -9.51
C SER A 193 0.41 -2.53 -10.22
N GLY A 194 -0.87 -2.26 -10.47
CA GLY A 194 -1.77 -3.15 -11.20
C GLY A 194 -1.51 -3.24 -12.71
N ILE A 195 -0.74 -2.31 -13.30
CA ILE A 195 -0.39 -2.32 -14.73
C ILE A 195 0.37 -3.57 -15.16
N VAL A 196 1.00 -4.28 -14.24
CA VAL A 196 1.76 -5.51 -14.51
C VAL A 196 0.87 -6.75 -14.67
N SER A 197 -0.43 -6.65 -14.41
CA SER A 197 -1.35 -7.80 -14.46
C SER A 197 -1.35 -8.55 -15.79
N PRO A 198 -1.38 -7.90 -16.97
CA PRO A 198 -1.26 -8.60 -18.26
C PRO A 198 0.09 -9.32 -18.41
N LEU A 199 1.18 -8.77 -17.88
CA LEU A 199 2.49 -9.41 -17.90
C LEU A 199 2.52 -10.67 -17.06
N ILE A 200 1.84 -10.66 -15.90
CA ILE A 200 1.70 -11.85 -15.03
C ILE A 200 0.95 -12.96 -15.76
N LEU A 201 -0.14 -12.64 -16.48
CA LEU A 201 -0.85 -13.61 -17.34
C LEU A 201 0.07 -14.15 -18.45
N GLY A 202 0.83 -13.27 -19.10
CA GLY A 202 1.81 -13.65 -20.12
C GLY A 202 2.90 -14.57 -19.61
N MET A 203 3.44 -14.29 -18.41
CA MET A 203 4.43 -15.14 -17.75
C MET A 203 3.87 -16.53 -17.41
N TYR A 204 2.62 -16.59 -16.92
CA TYR A 204 1.98 -17.87 -16.68
C TYR A 204 1.80 -18.68 -17.96
N TRP A 205 1.30 -18.06 -19.03
CA TRP A 205 1.19 -18.71 -20.33
C TRP A 205 2.53 -19.23 -20.83
N ALA A 206 3.55 -18.37 -20.85
CA ALA A 206 4.90 -18.72 -21.33
C ALA A 206 5.53 -19.87 -20.52
N THR A 207 5.24 -19.95 -19.22
CA THR A 207 5.84 -20.96 -18.32
C THR A 207 5.09 -22.29 -18.40
N PHE A 208 3.75 -22.28 -18.41
CA PHE A 208 2.96 -23.51 -18.19
C PHE A 208 2.12 -23.92 -19.40
N ARG A 209 1.73 -22.98 -20.27
CA ARG A 209 0.69 -23.20 -21.29
C ARG A 209 1.16 -22.89 -22.73
N ARG A 210 2.46 -22.70 -22.95
CA ARG A 210 3.02 -22.34 -24.26
C ARG A 210 2.73 -23.35 -25.38
N LYS A 211 2.48 -24.61 -25.03
CA LYS A 211 2.15 -25.68 -25.99
C LYS A 211 0.64 -25.72 -26.33
N GLU A 212 -0.20 -25.02 -25.59
CA GLU A 212 -1.63 -24.91 -25.87
C GLU A 212 -1.91 -23.90 -26.99
N PRO A 213 -3.06 -23.99 -27.69
CA PRO A 213 -3.47 -22.99 -28.65
C PRO A 213 -3.44 -21.57 -28.05
N ALA A 214 -2.77 -20.67 -28.73
CA ALA A 214 -2.49 -19.31 -28.20
C ALA A 214 -3.74 -18.40 -28.17
N GLY A 215 -4.83 -18.77 -28.85
CA GLY A 215 -5.99 -17.88 -29.09
C GLY A 215 -6.58 -17.30 -27.81
N PHE A 216 -6.88 -18.12 -26.81
CA PHE A 216 -7.39 -17.67 -25.52
C PHE A 216 -6.40 -16.72 -24.82
N TRP A 217 -5.13 -17.13 -24.75
CA TRP A 217 -4.08 -16.38 -24.03
C TRP A 217 -3.80 -15.04 -24.68
N LEU A 218 -3.67 -15.02 -26.02
CA LEU A 218 -3.45 -13.77 -26.75
C LEU A 218 -4.65 -12.84 -26.65
N ALA A 219 -5.88 -13.37 -26.65
CA ALA A 219 -7.08 -12.57 -26.47
C ALA A 219 -7.16 -12.00 -25.04
N ALA A 220 -6.92 -12.83 -24.00
CA ALA A 220 -6.98 -12.37 -22.60
C ALA A 220 -5.89 -11.34 -22.28
N ILE A 221 -4.64 -11.62 -22.68
CA ILE A 221 -3.50 -10.72 -22.47
C ILE A 221 -3.67 -9.44 -23.30
N GLY A 222 -4.01 -9.59 -24.60
CA GLY A 222 -4.14 -8.46 -25.51
C GLY A 222 -5.27 -7.51 -25.10
N SER A 223 -6.47 -8.04 -24.80
CA SER A 223 -7.59 -7.20 -24.34
C SER A 223 -7.28 -6.55 -22.99
N GLY A 224 -6.66 -7.27 -22.04
CA GLY A 224 -6.20 -6.70 -20.77
C GLY A 224 -5.19 -5.58 -20.99
N THR A 225 -4.21 -5.77 -21.88
CA THR A 225 -3.21 -4.74 -22.21
C THR A 225 -3.86 -3.51 -22.85
N VAL A 226 -4.81 -3.70 -23.78
CA VAL A 226 -5.54 -2.59 -24.41
C VAL A 226 -6.33 -1.78 -23.39
N LEU A 227 -7.04 -2.43 -22.48
CA LEU A 227 -7.81 -1.74 -21.43
C LEU A 227 -6.90 -0.99 -20.47
N VAL A 228 -5.78 -1.58 -20.03
CA VAL A 228 -4.80 -0.91 -19.18
C VAL A 228 -4.17 0.27 -19.89
N ALA A 229 -3.72 0.11 -21.13
CA ALA A 229 -3.14 1.19 -21.93
C ALA A 229 -4.15 2.32 -22.18
N GLY A 230 -5.41 1.97 -22.50
CA GLY A 230 -6.49 2.92 -22.67
C GLY A 230 -6.76 3.74 -21.39
N PHE A 231 -6.78 3.08 -20.23
CA PHE A 231 -6.93 3.75 -18.93
C PHE A 231 -5.75 4.69 -18.64
N LEU A 232 -4.52 4.25 -18.85
CA LEU A 232 -3.33 5.08 -18.62
C LEU A 232 -3.30 6.28 -19.57
N THR A 233 -3.71 6.08 -20.85
CA THR A 233 -3.84 7.17 -21.81
C THR A 233 -4.92 8.16 -21.38
N ALA A 234 -6.09 7.66 -20.98
CA ALA A 234 -7.17 8.50 -20.46
C ALA A 234 -6.71 9.31 -19.23
N ARG A 235 -6.05 8.64 -18.29
CA ARG A 235 -5.45 9.30 -17.11
C ARG A 235 -4.48 10.41 -17.54
N PHE A 236 -3.52 10.12 -18.40
CA PHE A 236 -2.54 11.10 -18.87
C PHE A 236 -3.17 12.32 -19.59
N LEU A 237 -4.21 12.09 -20.39
CA LEU A 237 -4.90 13.15 -21.16
C LEU A 237 -5.89 13.95 -20.30
N LEU A 238 -6.45 13.35 -19.25
CA LEU A 238 -7.52 13.94 -18.43
C LEU A 238 -7.02 14.47 -17.09
N GLU A 239 -5.79 14.10 -16.68
CA GLU A 239 -5.22 14.53 -15.40
C GLU A 239 -5.26 16.06 -15.30
N PRO A 240 -5.86 16.64 -14.27
CA PRO A 240 -5.87 18.08 -14.06
C PRO A 240 -4.43 18.58 -13.93
N HIS A 241 -4.17 19.79 -14.37
CA HIS A 241 -2.91 20.46 -14.02
C HIS A 241 -2.72 20.40 -12.51
N PRO A 242 -1.45 20.31 -12.02
CA PRO A 242 -1.12 19.92 -10.65
C PRO A 242 -2.10 20.54 -9.67
N SER A 243 -2.86 19.66 -9.01
CA SER A 243 -3.94 20.04 -8.12
C SER A 243 -3.37 20.90 -6.98
N ALA A 244 -4.15 21.87 -6.52
CA ALA A 244 -3.83 22.65 -5.32
C ALA A 244 -3.66 21.77 -4.06
N ILE A 245 -4.09 20.51 -4.11
CA ILE A 245 -4.02 19.51 -3.03
C ILE A 245 -2.56 19.11 -2.75
N PHE A 246 -1.77 18.88 -3.81
CA PHE A 246 -0.36 18.54 -3.67
C PHE A 246 0.50 19.73 -4.12
N GLU A 247 0.85 20.60 -3.20
CA GLU A 247 1.69 21.79 -3.46
C GLU A 247 3.07 21.44 -4.04
N SER A 248 3.52 20.21 -3.89
CA SER A 248 4.76 19.72 -4.47
C SER A 248 4.53 18.47 -5.30
N LYS A 249 4.98 18.48 -6.55
CA LYS A 249 5.07 17.27 -7.36
C LYS A 249 6.01 16.26 -6.68
N PRO A 250 5.74 14.94 -6.82
CA PRO A 250 6.70 13.94 -6.39
C PRO A 250 8.08 14.24 -6.99
N SER A 251 9.12 14.15 -6.20
CA SER A 251 10.49 14.36 -6.63
C SER A 251 11.30 13.08 -6.53
N TYR A 252 12.33 12.97 -7.38
CA TYR A 252 13.24 11.83 -7.30
C TYR A 252 13.97 11.81 -5.94
N PRO A 253 14.10 10.64 -5.30
CA PRO A 253 14.97 10.48 -4.16
C PRO A 253 16.39 10.95 -4.49
N GLY A 254 16.91 11.91 -3.72
CA GLY A 254 18.21 12.54 -4.00
C GLY A 254 18.20 13.62 -5.09
N GLY A 255 17.02 14.03 -5.59
CA GLY A 255 16.83 15.19 -6.46
C GLY A 255 17.00 14.96 -7.96
N SER A 256 17.35 13.76 -8.40
CA SER A 256 17.48 13.41 -9.83
C SER A 256 17.23 11.91 -10.08
N LEU A 257 16.89 11.55 -11.33
CA LEU A 257 16.76 10.14 -11.74
C LEU A 257 18.07 9.38 -11.49
N ALA A 258 19.23 9.96 -11.81
CA ALA A 258 20.51 9.31 -11.58
C ALA A 258 20.74 9.03 -10.09
N ALA A 259 20.43 9.97 -9.20
CA ALA A 259 20.52 9.78 -7.76
C ALA A 259 19.53 8.72 -7.27
N ALA A 260 18.29 8.71 -7.78
CA ALA A 260 17.30 7.70 -7.46
C ALA A 260 17.78 6.28 -7.85
N MET A 261 18.35 6.13 -9.05
CA MET A 261 18.89 4.83 -9.52
C MET A 261 20.12 4.37 -8.71
N MET A 262 20.87 5.27 -8.11
CA MET A 262 21.95 4.92 -7.17
C MET A 262 21.42 4.49 -5.79
N ILE A 263 20.21 4.91 -5.41
CA ILE A 263 19.56 4.57 -4.14
C ILE A 263 18.76 3.26 -4.27
N GLU A 264 18.22 2.96 -5.45
CA GLU A 264 17.34 1.80 -5.68
C GLU A 264 17.92 0.46 -5.22
N PRO A 265 19.23 0.14 -5.44
CA PRO A 265 19.84 -1.06 -4.88
C PRO A 265 19.72 -1.17 -3.36
N GLN A 266 19.79 -0.05 -2.65
CA GLN A 266 19.66 0.01 -1.20
C GLN A 266 18.20 -0.22 -0.77
N ILE A 267 17.23 0.29 -1.54
CA ILE A 267 15.79 0.04 -1.33
C ILE A 267 15.47 -1.43 -1.54
N LEU A 268 15.99 -2.06 -2.60
CA LEU A 268 15.78 -3.49 -2.85
C LEU A 268 16.39 -4.37 -1.74
N CYS A 269 17.54 -3.99 -1.20
CA CYS A 269 18.13 -4.67 -0.04
C CYS A 269 17.29 -4.47 1.22
N LEU A 270 16.75 -3.25 1.46
CA LEU A 270 15.81 -3.00 2.53
C LEU A 270 14.58 -3.90 2.40
N TYR A 271 14.01 -4.02 1.20
CA TYR A 271 12.86 -4.89 0.96
C TYR A 271 13.18 -6.37 1.21
N ALA A 272 14.34 -6.85 0.76
CA ALA A 272 14.79 -8.22 1.07
C ALA A 272 14.94 -8.43 2.59
N GLN A 273 15.50 -7.46 3.30
CA GLN A 273 15.60 -7.48 4.75
C GLN A 273 14.23 -7.53 5.42
N LEU A 274 13.28 -6.68 5.01
CA LEU A 274 11.93 -6.62 5.60
C LEU A 274 11.12 -7.89 5.34
N ILE A 275 11.35 -8.56 4.22
CA ILE A 275 10.74 -9.87 3.92
C ILE A 275 11.34 -10.98 4.80
N LEU A 276 12.64 -11.00 4.97
CA LEU A 276 13.32 -12.07 5.72
C LEU A 276 13.28 -11.83 7.24
N PHE A 277 13.42 -10.58 7.64
CA PHE A 277 13.47 -10.12 9.03
C PHE A 277 12.63 -8.85 9.17
N PRO A 278 11.30 -8.96 9.39
CA PRO A 278 10.38 -7.83 9.44
C PRO A 278 10.50 -7.05 10.76
N VAL A 279 11.72 -6.66 11.09
CA VAL A 279 12.04 -5.75 12.18
C VAL A 279 12.22 -4.34 11.65
N ASN A 280 11.93 -3.33 12.43
CA ASN A 280 12.05 -1.92 12.04
C ASN A 280 11.11 -1.48 10.90
N LEU A 281 9.96 -2.15 10.73
CA LEU A 281 8.89 -1.67 9.87
C LEU A 281 8.52 -0.23 10.26
N CYS A 282 8.38 0.68 9.27
CA CYS A 282 8.21 2.11 9.53
C CYS A 282 7.21 2.72 8.56
N ALA A 283 6.35 3.63 9.03
CA ALA A 283 5.39 4.32 8.16
C ALA A 283 6.08 5.34 7.21
N ASP A 284 7.30 5.77 7.52
CA ASP A 284 8.07 6.68 6.67
C ASP A 284 9.57 6.34 6.70
N TYR A 285 10.06 5.76 5.61
CA TYR A 285 11.48 5.49 5.38
C TYR A 285 12.15 6.72 4.78
N GLY A 286 12.84 7.52 5.60
CA GLY A 286 13.67 8.60 5.11
C GLY A 286 14.93 8.09 4.40
N LEU A 287 15.54 8.95 3.57
CA LEU A 287 16.79 8.61 2.86
C LEU A 287 17.93 8.16 3.80
N TYR A 288 17.95 8.66 5.04
CA TYR A 288 18.91 8.23 6.05
C TYR A 288 18.75 6.75 6.39
N SER A 289 17.53 6.31 6.64
CA SER A 289 17.23 4.90 6.95
C SER A 289 17.47 3.96 5.76
N ILE A 290 17.26 4.45 4.52
CA ILE A 290 17.50 3.68 3.29
C ILE A 290 19.01 3.53 3.04
N ARG A 291 19.81 4.55 3.30
CA ARG A 291 21.25 4.59 3.01
C ARG A 291 22.14 3.95 4.09
N HIS A 292 21.56 3.25 5.06
CA HIS A 292 22.35 2.57 6.10
C HIS A 292 23.31 1.51 5.55
N LEU A 293 22.98 0.88 4.40
CA LEU A 293 23.84 -0.06 3.70
C LEU A 293 24.63 0.68 2.59
N PRO A 294 25.98 0.63 2.60
CA PRO A 294 26.79 1.23 1.53
C PRO A 294 26.46 0.63 0.16
N LEU A 295 26.44 1.48 -0.89
CA LEU A 295 26.07 1.07 -2.24
C LEU A 295 26.85 -0.16 -2.76
N PRO A 296 28.18 -0.31 -2.57
CA PRO A 296 28.90 -1.51 -3.01
C PRO A 296 28.38 -2.79 -2.33
N GLY A 297 28.06 -2.71 -1.03
CA GLY A 297 27.47 -3.84 -0.29
C GLY A 297 26.07 -4.19 -0.84
N ALA A 298 25.22 -3.20 -1.11
CA ALA A 298 23.93 -3.41 -1.72
C ALA A 298 24.02 -4.09 -3.09
N LEU A 299 24.91 -3.63 -3.96
CA LEU A 299 25.14 -4.23 -5.27
C LEU A 299 25.64 -5.67 -5.16
N SER A 300 26.52 -5.97 -4.21
CA SER A 300 27.02 -7.35 -3.97
C SER A 300 25.89 -8.28 -3.54
N ILE A 301 25.01 -7.84 -2.61
CA ILE A 301 23.86 -8.62 -2.18
C ILE A 301 22.90 -8.86 -3.35
N LEU A 302 22.59 -7.84 -4.14
CA LEU A 302 21.71 -7.98 -5.31
C LEU A 302 22.28 -8.93 -6.35
N LEU A 303 23.59 -8.89 -6.60
CA LEU A 303 24.25 -9.82 -7.52
C LEU A 303 24.09 -11.28 -7.04
N ILE A 304 24.25 -11.53 -5.74
CA ILE A 304 24.04 -12.85 -5.13
C ILE A 304 22.57 -13.29 -5.30
N LEU A 305 21.59 -12.38 -5.03
CA LEU A 305 20.17 -12.67 -5.18
C LEU A 305 19.80 -12.97 -6.64
N VAL A 306 20.33 -12.22 -7.60
CA VAL A 306 20.15 -12.47 -9.03
C VAL A 306 20.73 -13.81 -9.44
N ALA A 307 21.95 -14.13 -9.01
CA ALA A 307 22.59 -15.42 -9.28
C ALA A 307 21.75 -16.58 -8.70
N ALA A 308 21.30 -16.45 -7.45
CA ALA A 308 20.42 -17.43 -6.81
C ALA A 308 19.09 -17.59 -7.58
N GLY A 309 18.49 -16.50 -8.03
CA GLY A 309 17.27 -16.52 -8.85
C GLY A 309 17.48 -17.24 -10.19
N ILE A 310 18.58 -16.96 -10.89
CA ILE A 310 18.94 -17.66 -12.14
C ILE A 310 19.11 -19.16 -11.89
N CYS A 311 19.81 -19.55 -10.84
CA CYS A 311 19.98 -20.96 -10.47
C CYS A 311 18.65 -21.63 -10.14
N ALA A 312 17.77 -20.94 -9.39
CA ALA A 312 16.45 -21.44 -9.04
C ALA A 312 15.57 -21.67 -10.29
N VAL A 313 15.54 -20.72 -11.23
CA VAL A 313 14.77 -20.85 -12.49
C VAL A 313 15.35 -21.97 -13.38
N ARG A 314 16.67 -22.17 -13.40
CA ARG A 314 17.29 -23.27 -14.14
C ARG A 314 16.97 -24.63 -13.55
N SER A 315 16.80 -24.72 -12.22
CA SER A 315 16.46 -25.97 -11.55
C SER A 315 14.96 -26.28 -11.63
N ASP A 316 14.10 -25.26 -11.57
CA ASP A 316 12.63 -25.39 -11.65
C ASP A 316 12.00 -24.18 -12.34
N ARG A 317 11.41 -24.39 -13.52
CA ARG A 317 10.72 -23.33 -14.28
C ARG A 317 9.60 -22.65 -13.51
N ARG A 318 8.99 -23.32 -12.55
CA ARG A 318 7.94 -22.75 -11.69
C ARG A 318 8.46 -21.55 -10.89
N MET A 319 9.75 -21.54 -10.56
CA MET A 319 10.41 -20.40 -9.92
C MET A 319 10.36 -19.13 -10.76
N ALA A 320 10.34 -19.24 -12.09
CA ALA A 320 10.18 -18.05 -12.95
C ALA A 320 8.85 -17.33 -12.69
N MET A 321 7.77 -18.08 -12.43
CA MET A 321 6.47 -17.48 -12.11
C MET A 321 6.44 -16.88 -10.70
N ALA A 322 7.05 -17.56 -9.72
CA ALA A 322 7.19 -17.04 -8.37
C ALA A 322 7.98 -15.72 -8.36
N LEU A 323 9.12 -15.67 -9.10
CA LEU A 323 9.93 -14.46 -9.25
C LEU A 323 9.21 -13.37 -10.06
N ALA A 324 8.39 -13.71 -11.05
CA ALA A 324 7.57 -12.73 -11.76
C ALA A 324 6.56 -12.06 -10.82
N ILE A 325 5.87 -12.81 -9.96
CA ILE A 325 4.95 -12.26 -8.96
C ILE A 325 5.69 -11.44 -7.89
N LEU A 326 6.92 -11.82 -7.56
CA LEU A 326 7.77 -11.06 -6.62
C LEU A 326 8.27 -9.74 -7.23
N LEU A 327 8.76 -9.74 -8.46
CA LEU A 327 9.55 -8.63 -9.00
C LEU A 327 8.72 -7.66 -9.86
N LEU A 328 7.75 -8.15 -10.66
CA LEU A 328 6.98 -7.28 -11.56
C LEU A 328 6.21 -6.17 -10.81
N PRO A 329 5.57 -6.43 -9.65
CA PRO A 329 4.88 -5.38 -8.91
C PRO A 329 5.78 -4.29 -8.33
N LEU A 330 7.08 -4.54 -8.21
CA LEU A 330 8.06 -3.54 -7.76
C LEU A 330 8.45 -2.55 -8.86
N LEU A 331 8.26 -2.89 -10.16
CA LEU A 331 8.64 -2.02 -11.27
C LEU A 331 7.98 -0.64 -11.24
N PRO A 332 6.65 -0.52 -11.02
CA PRO A 332 6.00 0.79 -10.96
C PRO A 332 6.40 1.65 -9.76
N VAL A 333 6.93 1.03 -8.71
CA VAL A 333 7.37 1.70 -7.47
C VAL A 333 8.91 1.76 -7.33
N SER A 334 9.65 1.51 -8.41
CA SER A 334 11.12 1.49 -8.46
C SER A 334 11.75 2.87 -8.65
N ASN A 335 11.04 3.96 -8.35
CA ASN A 335 11.51 5.34 -8.50
C ASN A 335 12.02 5.71 -9.92
N LEU A 336 11.69 4.91 -10.96
CA LEU A 336 11.91 5.30 -12.36
C LEU A 336 11.05 6.50 -12.75
N ILE A 337 9.85 6.56 -12.19
CA ILE A 337 8.98 7.73 -12.20
C ILE A 337 8.92 8.24 -10.76
N PRO A 338 8.99 9.55 -10.52
CA PRO A 338 8.95 10.09 -9.15
C PRO A 338 7.66 9.68 -8.43
N ILE A 339 7.81 9.19 -7.21
CA ILE A 339 6.70 8.86 -6.31
C ILE A 339 6.89 9.53 -4.96
N TYR A 340 5.80 9.75 -4.21
CA TYR A 340 5.85 10.48 -2.93
C TYR A 340 6.69 9.77 -1.86
N ARG A 341 6.67 8.45 -1.82
CA ARG A 341 7.43 7.63 -0.87
C ARG A 341 8.43 6.77 -1.61
N ALA A 342 9.71 7.00 -1.41
CA ALA A 342 10.76 6.23 -2.06
C ALA A 342 10.72 4.74 -1.68
N ALA A 343 10.30 4.42 -0.46
CA ALA A 343 10.08 3.07 0.04
C ALA A 343 8.90 3.07 1.02
N ALA A 344 8.14 1.96 1.05
CA ALA A 344 7.04 1.74 1.98
C ALA A 344 6.81 0.23 2.17
N ASP A 345 6.34 -0.18 3.38
CA ASP A 345 6.06 -1.59 3.67
C ASP A 345 4.98 -2.15 2.73
N ARG A 346 3.94 -1.37 2.43
CA ARG A 346 2.83 -1.75 1.54
C ARG A 346 3.26 -2.12 0.13
N TYR A 347 4.38 -1.60 -0.37
CA TYR A 347 4.88 -1.98 -1.70
C TYR A 347 5.30 -3.45 -1.78
N LEU A 348 5.49 -4.10 -0.62
CA LEU A 348 5.81 -5.52 -0.50
C LEU A 348 4.57 -6.42 -0.40
N TYR A 349 3.35 -5.86 -0.34
CA TYR A 349 2.13 -6.65 -0.19
C TYR A 349 1.94 -7.65 -1.35
N PHE A 350 2.02 -7.20 -2.59
CA PHE A 350 1.93 -8.09 -3.76
C PHE A 350 3.20 -8.97 -3.93
N PRO A 351 4.42 -8.44 -3.88
CA PRO A 351 5.65 -9.22 -3.88
C PRO A 351 5.68 -10.39 -2.91
N LEU A 352 5.11 -10.24 -1.72
CA LEU A 352 5.05 -11.29 -0.70
C LEU A 352 4.31 -12.55 -1.18
N ALA A 353 3.33 -12.43 -2.08
CA ALA A 353 2.70 -13.57 -2.72
C ALA A 353 3.72 -14.42 -3.52
N GLY A 354 4.65 -13.77 -4.21
CA GLY A 354 5.76 -14.44 -4.91
C GLY A 354 6.72 -15.16 -3.95
N VAL A 355 7.00 -14.54 -2.79
CA VAL A 355 7.78 -15.15 -1.71
C VAL A 355 7.07 -16.40 -1.17
N ALA A 356 5.77 -16.32 -0.90
CA ALA A 356 4.98 -17.45 -0.42
C ALA A 356 5.00 -18.62 -1.43
N ILE A 357 4.85 -18.33 -2.73
CA ILE A 357 4.95 -19.34 -3.79
C ILE A 357 6.36 -19.97 -3.80
N THR A 358 7.41 -19.17 -3.65
CA THR A 358 8.81 -19.66 -3.58
C THR A 358 8.99 -20.61 -2.41
N ILE A 359 8.50 -20.26 -1.22
CA ILE A 359 8.56 -21.11 -0.03
C ILE A 359 7.80 -22.43 -0.26
N ALA A 360 6.62 -22.38 -0.84
CA ALA A 360 5.85 -23.59 -1.15
C ALA A 360 6.60 -24.52 -2.12
N LEU A 361 7.24 -23.96 -3.18
CA LEU A 361 8.05 -24.71 -4.13
C LEU A 361 9.28 -25.34 -3.47
N LEU A 362 9.93 -24.63 -2.55
CA LEU A 362 11.08 -25.16 -1.81
C LEU A 362 10.68 -26.30 -0.88
N LEU A 363 9.57 -26.12 -0.11
CA LEU A 363 9.04 -27.16 0.78
C LEU A 363 8.53 -28.40 0.02
N ASP A 364 8.13 -28.21 -1.24
CA ASP A 364 7.62 -29.28 -2.12
C ASP A 364 8.68 -29.82 -3.08
N SER A 365 9.94 -29.36 -2.98
CA SER A 365 11.02 -29.77 -3.86
C SER A 365 11.36 -31.26 -3.74
N GLN A 366 11.75 -31.89 -4.87
CA GLN A 366 12.17 -33.30 -4.88
C GLN A 366 13.31 -33.56 -3.92
N TRP A 367 14.21 -32.59 -3.77
CA TRP A 367 15.37 -32.67 -2.87
C TRP A 367 14.95 -32.82 -1.40
N LEU A 368 13.91 -32.09 -0.94
CA LEU A 368 13.36 -32.24 0.41
C LEU A 368 12.50 -33.49 0.53
N ARG A 369 11.70 -33.81 -0.49
CA ARG A 369 10.83 -35.01 -0.49
C ARG A 369 11.64 -36.32 -0.37
N SER A 370 12.85 -36.35 -0.92
CA SER A 370 13.76 -37.50 -0.81
C SER A 370 14.45 -37.62 0.55
N ARG A 371 14.30 -36.63 1.44
CA ARG A 371 14.95 -36.54 2.76
C ARG A 371 13.91 -36.26 3.85
N GLU A 372 13.18 -37.30 4.26
CA GLU A 372 12.02 -37.18 5.14
C GLU A 372 12.29 -36.34 6.41
N ARG A 373 13.35 -36.65 7.16
CA ARG A 373 13.73 -35.89 8.36
C ARG A 373 13.98 -34.41 8.09
N MET A 374 14.63 -34.08 6.97
CA MET A 374 14.89 -32.68 6.60
C MET A 374 13.58 -31.98 6.19
N ARG A 375 12.68 -32.68 5.52
CA ARG A 375 11.37 -32.15 5.17
C ARG A 375 10.53 -31.86 6.41
N GLU A 376 10.50 -32.80 7.37
CA GLU A 376 9.83 -32.60 8.65
C GLU A 376 10.40 -31.41 9.40
N ALA A 377 11.73 -31.31 9.51
CA ALA A 377 12.42 -30.16 10.13
C ALA A 377 12.07 -28.84 9.41
N ALA A 378 12.02 -28.82 8.09
CA ALA A 378 11.65 -27.63 7.31
C ALA A 378 10.18 -27.21 7.54
N LEU A 379 9.26 -28.19 7.62
CA LEU A 379 7.86 -27.92 7.93
C LEU A 379 7.67 -27.38 9.36
N VAL A 380 8.36 -27.98 10.34
CA VAL A 380 8.35 -27.52 11.74
C VAL A 380 8.97 -26.12 11.84
N GLY A 381 10.09 -25.88 11.16
CA GLY A 381 10.71 -24.54 11.08
C GLY A 381 9.78 -23.50 10.46
N CYS A 382 9.05 -23.86 9.38
CA CYS A 382 8.06 -22.99 8.76
C CYS A 382 6.89 -22.68 9.73
N MET A 383 6.39 -23.67 10.48
CA MET A 383 5.36 -23.44 11.50
C MET A 383 5.87 -22.54 12.63
N GLY A 384 7.10 -22.72 13.08
CA GLY A 384 7.76 -21.83 14.05
C GLY A 384 7.87 -20.39 13.52
N ALA A 385 8.30 -20.22 12.26
CA ALA A 385 8.35 -18.91 11.61
C ALA A 385 6.96 -18.26 11.51
N ILE A 386 5.94 -19.00 11.13
CA ILE A 386 4.53 -18.52 11.09
C ILE A 386 4.08 -18.03 12.48
N ALA A 387 4.38 -18.77 13.54
CA ALA A 387 4.01 -18.36 14.90
C ALA A 387 4.72 -17.06 15.32
N LEU A 388 6.03 -16.95 15.06
CA LEU A 388 6.81 -15.75 15.36
C LEU A 388 6.35 -14.54 14.55
N LEU A 389 6.14 -14.71 13.24
CA LEU A 389 5.64 -13.66 12.35
C LEU A 389 4.22 -13.24 12.72
N GLY A 390 3.36 -14.18 13.10
CA GLY A 390 2.01 -13.90 13.56
C GLY A 390 1.99 -13.05 14.85
N MET A 391 2.83 -13.39 15.83
CA MET A 391 3.00 -12.57 17.03
C MET A 391 3.52 -11.17 16.69
N ALA A 392 4.54 -11.07 15.83
CA ALA A 392 5.07 -9.79 15.39
C ALA A 392 4.03 -8.97 14.58
N CYS A 393 3.18 -9.63 13.78
CA CYS A 393 2.09 -9.00 13.05
C CYS A 393 1.05 -8.39 14.00
N VAL A 394 0.61 -9.14 15.02
CA VAL A 394 -0.34 -8.64 16.02
C VAL A 394 0.27 -7.47 16.80
N GLU A 395 1.55 -7.53 17.14
CA GLU A 395 2.23 -6.43 17.81
C GLU A 395 2.35 -5.19 16.91
N ARG A 396 2.63 -5.38 15.64
CA ARG A 396 2.72 -4.28 14.65
C ARG A 396 1.37 -3.59 14.42
N GLN A 397 0.25 -4.30 14.50
CA GLN A 397 -1.10 -3.72 14.40
C GLN A 397 -1.34 -2.65 15.47
N LYS A 398 -0.81 -2.82 16.69
CA LYS A 398 -0.95 -1.82 17.77
C LYS A 398 -0.36 -0.47 17.39
N VAL A 399 0.67 -0.47 16.56
CA VAL A 399 1.28 0.78 16.05
C VAL A 399 0.32 1.53 15.12
N TRP A 400 -0.52 0.83 14.38
CA TRP A 400 -1.53 1.42 13.49
C TRP A 400 -2.88 1.70 14.18
N ALA A 401 -2.99 1.45 15.49
CA ALA A 401 -4.25 1.60 16.21
C ALA A 401 -4.63 3.07 16.48
N THR A 402 -3.65 3.96 16.69
CA THR A 402 -3.86 5.39 16.95
C THR A 402 -2.78 6.24 16.32
N SER A 403 -3.09 7.51 16.01
CA SER A 403 -2.11 8.46 15.47
C SER A 403 -0.88 8.60 16.38
N LEU A 404 -1.07 8.65 17.67
CA LEU A 404 0.03 8.77 18.63
C LEU A 404 0.97 7.56 18.55
N ALA A 405 0.44 6.34 18.61
CA ALA A 405 1.24 5.12 18.54
C ALA A 405 2.04 5.05 17.22
N LEU A 406 1.40 5.42 16.09
CA LEU A 406 2.02 5.42 14.77
C LEU A 406 3.20 6.39 14.71
N TRP A 407 3.00 7.63 15.16
CA TRP A 407 4.01 8.66 15.03
C TRP A 407 5.11 8.58 16.09
N GLU A 408 4.82 8.08 17.31
CA GLU A 408 5.86 7.75 18.31
C GLU A 408 6.79 6.65 17.77
N ASP A 409 6.23 5.58 17.17
CA ASP A 409 7.02 4.50 16.58
C ASP A 409 7.84 5.00 15.38
N THR A 410 7.22 5.78 14.49
CA THR A 410 7.88 6.32 13.29
C THR A 410 9.00 7.28 13.65
N TYR A 411 8.76 8.23 14.57
CA TYR A 411 9.76 9.20 15.00
C TYR A 411 10.94 8.52 15.74
N ARG A 412 10.68 7.50 16.56
CA ARG A 412 11.74 6.73 17.22
C ARG A 412 12.67 6.06 16.22
N LYS A 413 12.13 5.55 15.09
CA LYS A 413 12.89 4.86 14.04
C LYS A 413 13.52 5.80 13.03
N ASN A 414 12.89 6.93 12.77
CA ASN A 414 13.33 7.92 11.80
C ASN A 414 13.17 9.36 12.33
N PRO A 415 13.99 9.78 13.32
CA PRO A 415 13.89 11.10 13.92
C PRO A 415 14.29 12.23 12.97
N ALA A 416 14.94 11.93 11.86
CA ALA A 416 15.33 12.90 10.84
C ALA A 416 14.22 13.17 9.79
N ALA A 417 13.09 12.47 9.85
CA ALA A 417 11.96 12.69 8.96
C ALA A 417 11.09 13.85 9.46
N TYR A 418 10.91 14.86 8.60
CA TYR A 418 9.96 15.95 8.85
C TYR A 418 8.56 15.44 9.20
N THR A 419 8.03 14.52 8.40
CA THR A 419 6.69 13.94 8.55
C THR A 419 6.50 13.23 9.89
N ALA A 420 7.53 12.54 10.38
CA ALA A 420 7.49 11.86 11.66
C ALA A 420 7.46 12.85 12.85
N ALA A 421 8.27 13.91 12.78
CA ALA A 421 8.28 14.95 13.81
C ALA A 421 6.97 15.77 13.80
N PHE A 422 6.46 16.09 12.62
CA PHE A 422 5.20 16.82 12.43
C PHE A 422 4.01 16.00 12.95
N GLY A 423 3.85 14.77 12.47
CA GLY A 423 2.75 13.89 12.88
C GLY A 423 2.77 13.57 14.38
N LEU A 424 3.98 13.42 14.96
CA LEU A 424 4.12 13.26 16.41
C LEU A 424 3.66 14.52 17.15
N GLY A 425 4.05 15.70 16.72
CA GLY A 425 3.64 16.97 17.33
C GLY A 425 2.11 17.16 17.27
N GLU A 426 1.49 16.85 16.15
CA GLU A 426 0.03 16.88 15.97
C GLU A 426 -0.67 15.87 16.89
N ALA A 427 -0.25 14.61 16.90
CA ALA A 427 -0.83 13.57 17.73
C ALA A 427 -0.68 13.85 19.24
N LEU A 428 0.45 14.41 19.66
CA LEU A 428 0.67 14.81 21.06
C LEU A 428 -0.22 15.99 21.47
N ARG A 429 -0.48 16.95 20.54
CA ARG A 429 -1.43 18.05 20.77
C ARG A 429 -2.83 17.51 21.01
N GLU A 430 -3.28 16.56 20.20
CA GLU A 430 -4.62 15.94 20.31
C GLU A 430 -4.86 15.27 21.66
N VAL A 431 -3.84 14.65 22.24
CA VAL A 431 -3.95 14.01 23.55
C VAL A 431 -3.61 14.95 24.72
N GLY A 432 -3.37 16.24 24.46
CA GLY A 432 -3.10 17.26 25.46
C GLY A 432 -1.68 17.24 26.06
N ARG A 433 -0.73 16.48 25.48
CA ARG A 433 0.68 16.44 25.91
C ARG A 433 1.44 17.63 25.31
N LEU A 434 0.99 18.87 25.62
CA LEU A 434 1.39 20.10 24.95
C LEU A 434 2.90 20.42 25.01
N PRO A 435 3.63 20.22 26.13
CA PRO A 435 5.09 20.47 26.16
C PRO A 435 5.86 19.55 25.21
N GLU A 436 5.44 18.30 25.09
CA GLU A 436 6.06 17.34 24.19
C GLU A 436 5.67 17.61 22.74
N ALA A 437 4.43 18.02 22.49
CA ALA A 437 3.94 18.47 21.18
C ALA A 437 4.77 19.66 20.68
N GLU A 438 5.03 20.66 21.53
CA GLU A 438 5.87 21.82 21.18
C GLU A 438 7.28 21.36 20.79
N LYS A 439 7.90 20.47 21.57
CA LYS A 439 9.25 19.97 21.27
C LYS A 439 9.28 19.27 19.90
N ALA A 440 8.34 18.37 19.63
CA ALA A 440 8.26 17.65 18.36
C ALA A 440 8.01 18.62 17.18
N MET A 441 7.13 19.61 17.37
CA MET A 441 6.81 20.55 16.30
C MET A 441 7.95 21.55 16.01
N ARG A 442 8.70 22.00 17.04
CA ARG A 442 9.93 22.77 16.84
C ARG A 442 10.99 21.98 16.07
N GLU A 443 11.06 20.67 16.30
CA GLU A 443 11.94 19.80 15.52
C GLU A 443 11.46 19.67 14.08
N ALA A 444 10.15 19.58 13.81
CA ALA A 444 9.61 19.62 12.45
C ALA A 444 9.95 20.93 11.73
N VAL A 445 9.81 22.07 12.40
CA VAL A 445 10.24 23.37 11.86
C VAL A 445 11.72 23.35 11.50
N ARG A 446 12.58 22.85 12.39
CA ARG A 446 14.03 22.74 12.16
C ARG A 446 14.37 21.85 10.97
N LEU A 447 13.73 20.66 10.90
CA LEU A 447 13.96 19.67 9.83
C LEU A 447 13.51 20.19 8.46
N SER A 448 12.49 21.03 8.41
CA SER A 448 12.03 21.70 7.18
C SER A 448 12.89 22.92 6.80
N LYS A 449 13.93 23.24 7.56
CA LYS A 449 14.73 24.46 7.42
C LYS A 449 13.86 25.73 7.45
N GLU A 450 12.81 25.71 8.28
CA GLU A 450 11.85 26.80 8.46
C GLU A 450 11.00 27.13 7.20
N GLN A 451 11.03 26.28 6.18
CA GLN A 451 10.38 26.52 4.88
C GLN A 451 8.95 25.94 4.79
N ARG A 452 8.43 25.35 5.86
CA ARG A 452 7.09 24.72 5.90
C ARG A 452 6.15 25.55 6.77
N GLY A 453 5.18 26.21 6.13
CA GLY A 453 4.16 27.03 6.81
C GLY A 453 3.22 26.19 7.71
N ASP A 454 2.90 24.95 7.32
CA ASP A 454 2.09 24.02 8.10
C ASP A 454 2.70 23.73 9.48
N ALA A 455 4.03 23.52 9.57
CA ALA A 455 4.70 23.31 10.85
C ALA A 455 4.65 24.55 11.75
N TRP A 456 4.85 25.74 11.19
CA TRP A 456 4.70 27.00 11.92
C TRP A 456 3.25 27.21 12.40
N ALA A 457 2.25 26.91 11.54
CA ALA A 457 0.83 27.01 11.89
C ALA A 457 0.49 26.08 13.05
N MET A 458 0.89 24.81 12.98
CA MET A 458 0.63 23.84 14.06
C MET A 458 1.36 24.24 15.36
N LEU A 459 2.60 24.74 15.29
CA LEU A 459 3.31 25.25 16.44
C LEU A 459 2.56 26.45 17.07
N SER A 460 1.98 27.32 16.27
CA SER A 460 1.17 28.45 16.78
C SER A 460 -0.06 27.99 17.56
N LEU A 461 -0.74 26.93 17.08
CA LEU A 461 -1.87 26.34 17.77
C LEU A 461 -1.45 25.70 19.11
N ILE A 462 -0.35 24.97 19.13
CA ILE A 462 0.18 24.36 20.37
C ILE A 462 0.51 25.45 21.41
N LEU A 463 1.11 26.57 20.98
CA LEU A 463 1.43 27.70 21.88
C LEU A 463 0.17 28.40 22.40
N ASP A 464 -0.89 28.55 21.55
CA ASP A 464 -2.17 29.09 22.01
C ASP A 464 -2.85 28.16 23.02
N ASP A 465 -2.83 26.84 22.79
CA ASP A 465 -3.35 25.82 23.71
C ASP A 465 -2.59 25.81 25.07
N GLN A 466 -1.31 26.22 25.08
CA GLN A 466 -0.54 26.44 26.30
C GLN A 466 -0.84 27.79 27.00
N GLY A 467 -1.67 28.66 26.41
CA GLY A 467 -1.94 30.01 26.89
C GLY A 467 -0.85 31.04 26.58
N ARG A 468 0.15 30.72 25.77
CA ARG A 468 1.28 31.60 25.36
C ARG A 468 0.89 32.45 24.16
N GLU A 469 -0.14 33.27 24.32
CA GLU A 469 -0.80 33.98 23.23
C GLU A 469 0.11 34.95 22.42
N ALA A 470 1.12 35.58 23.06
CA ALA A 470 2.04 36.47 22.36
C ALA A 470 2.93 35.70 21.39
N GLU A 471 3.48 34.58 21.85
CA GLU A 471 4.33 33.72 21.04
C GLU A 471 3.52 33.01 19.95
N ALA A 472 2.29 32.56 20.25
CA ALA A 472 1.37 31.96 19.28
C ALA A 472 1.12 32.91 18.10
N ARG A 473 0.89 34.20 18.38
CA ARG A 473 0.66 35.22 17.36
C ARG A 473 1.90 35.47 16.49
N GLU A 474 3.07 35.60 17.11
CA GLU A 474 4.34 35.79 16.36
C GLU A 474 4.58 34.58 15.44
N THR A 475 4.36 33.38 15.97
CA THR A 475 4.53 32.13 15.23
C THR A 475 3.53 32.01 14.08
N LEU A 476 2.26 32.42 14.28
CA LEU A 476 1.25 32.45 13.23
C LEU A 476 1.63 33.44 12.11
N GLN A 477 2.18 34.62 12.46
CA GLN A 477 2.67 35.56 11.45
C GLN A 477 3.78 34.96 10.60
N LYS A 478 4.72 34.23 11.21
CA LYS A 478 5.76 33.48 10.48
C LYS A 478 5.15 32.42 9.56
N ALA A 479 4.14 31.67 10.05
CA ALA A 479 3.43 30.69 9.23
C ALA A 479 2.86 31.31 7.95
N ILE A 480 2.14 32.44 8.08
CA ILE A 480 1.52 33.17 6.95
C ILE A 480 2.58 33.82 6.05
N GLN A 481 3.71 34.26 6.58
CA GLN A 481 4.83 34.77 5.77
C GLN A 481 5.45 33.68 4.91
N VAL A 482 5.59 32.45 5.44
CA VAL A 482 6.13 31.28 4.72
C VAL A 482 5.13 30.74 3.72
N ASP A 483 3.86 30.66 4.12
CA ASP A 483 2.76 30.18 3.26
C ASP A 483 1.54 31.13 3.39
N PRO A 484 1.39 32.10 2.47
CA PRO A 484 0.27 33.05 2.50
C PRO A 484 -1.11 32.42 2.41
N LYS A 485 -1.24 31.19 1.88
CA LYS A 485 -2.52 30.47 1.80
C LYS A 485 -3.07 30.11 3.19
N LEU A 486 -2.25 30.07 4.22
CA LEU A 486 -2.68 29.87 5.60
C LEU A 486 -3.53 31.00 6.17
N ALA A 487 -3.59 32.14 5.50
CA ALA A 487 -4.52 33.21 5.83
C ALA A 487 -5.98 32.86 5.50
N ASP A 488 -6.24 31.88 4.63
CA ASP A 488 -7.57 31.30 4.33
C ASP A 488 -7.62 29.80 4.67
N PRO A 489 -7.74 29.41 5.96
CA PRO A 489 -7.81 28.00 6.36
C PRO A 489 -9.01 27.25 5.77
N GLU A 490 -10.15 27.94 5.56
CA GLU A 490 -11.33 27.32 4.92
C GLU A 490 -11.07 26.99 3.46
N GLY A 491 -10.34 27.84 2.73
CA GLY A 491 -9.88 27.55 1.39
C GLY A 491 -8.95 26.34 1.35
N ARG A 492 -8.11 26.16 2.35
CA ARG A 492 -7.22 24.97 2.46
C ARG A 492 -8.01 23.68 2.75
N VAL A 493 -9.09 23.73 3.55
CA VAL A 493 -9.99 22.59 3.72
C VAL A 493 -10.67 22.23 2.40
N ARG A 494 -11.19 23.25 1.68
CA ARG A 494 -11.78 23.03 0.35
C ARG A 494 -10.79 22.42 -0.64
N ALA A 495 -9.51 22.79 -0.54
CA ALA A 495 -8.43 22.22 -1.34
C ALA A 495 -7.87 20.89 -0.77
N LEU A 496 -8.51 20.31 0.26
CA LEU A 496 -8.08 19.08 0.94
C LEU A 496 -6.61 19.11 1.42
N ALA A 497 -6.09 20.30 1.71
CA ALA A 497 -4.72 20.50 2.17
C ALA A 497 -4.62 20.68 3.69
N MET A 498 -5.74 20.57 4.41
CA MET A 498 -5.82 20.76 5.86
C MET A 498 -7.05 20.04 6.43
N GLU A 499 -6.92 19.43 7.59
CA GLU A 499 -8.07 18.86 8.31
C GLU A 499 -9.03 19.96 8.80
N GLN A 500 -10.31 19.65 8.81
CA GLN A 500 -11.35 20.63 9.17
C GLN A 500 -11.22 21.16 10.60
N THR A 501 -10.82 20.30 11.55
CA THR A 501 -10.59 20.65 12.95
C THR A 501 -9.42 21.63 13.11
N VAL A 502 -8.31 21.37 12.44
CA VAL A 502 -7.12 22.23 12.43
C VAL A 502 -7.43 23.60 11.82
N ALA A 503 -8.19 23.61 10.72
CA ALA A 503 -8.61 24.86 10.09
C ALA A 503 -9.51 25.71 10.99
N ALA A 504 -10.46 25.08 11.73
CA ALA A 504 -11.33 25.78 12.67
C ALA A 504 -10.52 26.42 13.82
N ASP A 505 -9.53 25.70 14.35
CA ASP A 505 -8.64 26.23 15.38
C ASP A 505 -7.80 27.38 14.86
N LEU A 506 -7.24 27.25 13.64
CA LEU A 506 -6.43 28.30 13.02
C LEU A 506 -7.25 29.56 12.74
N LEU A 507 -8.49 29.42 12.23
CA LEU A 507 -9.43 30.55 12.06
C LEU A 507 -9.72 31.27 13.37
N ARG A 508 -9.93 30.50 14.46
CA ARG A 508 -10.15 31.07 15.79
C ARG A 508 -8.96 31.91 16.22
N LEU A 509 -7.75 31.39 16.03
CA LEU A 509 -6.51 32.09 16.38
C LEU A 509 -6.29 33.35 15.52
N ILE A 510 -6.58 33.31 14.21
CA ILE A 510 -6.51 34.46 13.30
C ILE A 510 -7.47 35.55 13.79
N LYS A 511 -8.74 35.24 14.01
CA LYS A 511 -9.76 36.19 14.49
C LYS A 511 -9.37 36.81 15.85
N LYS A 512 -8.88 36.01 16.78
CA LYS A 512 -8.36 36.46 18.10
C LYS A 512 -7.23 37.47 17.95
N THR A 513 -6.38 37.26 16.95
CA THR A 513 -5.24 38.09 16.64
C THR A 513 -5.65 39.44 16.00
N GLU A 514 -6.61 39.42 15.08
CA GLU A 514 -7.15 40.62 14.41
C GLU A 514 -7.94 41.51 15.37
N VAL A 515 -8.83 40.95 16.18
CA VAL A 515 -9.59 41.68 17.19
C VAL A 515 -8.68 42.41 18.15
N ARG A 516 -7.56 41.81 18.54
CA ARG A 516 -6.58 42.48 19.41
C ARG A 516 -5.77 43.57 18.71
N ARG A 517 -5.47 43.43 17.42
CA ARG A 517 -4.85 44.51 16.62
C ARG A 517 -5.74 45.75 16.57
N LEU A 518 -7.03 45.56 16.35
CA LEU A 518 -8.01 46.66 16.33
C LEU A 518 -8.14 47.34 17.69
N ARG A 519 -8.06 46.60 18.81
CA ARG A 519 -8.11 47.17 20.17
C ARG A 519 -6.82 47.87 20.59
N ALA A 520 -5.67 47.46 20.05
CA ALA A 520 -4.39 48.07 20.36
C ALA A 520 -4.09 49.30 19.46
N GLY A 521 -4.81 49.46 18.37
CA GLY A 521 -4.73 50.64 17.49
C GLY A 521 -5.73 51.76 17.82
N GLN A 522 -6.54 51.57 18.88
CA GLN A 522 -7.39 52.60 19.51
C GLN A 522 -6.68 53.15 20.77
#